data_1a8b38a1cff8540a44abd2940958a24b
#
_entry.id   1a8b38a1cff8540a44abd2940958a24b
#
_cell.length_a   1.000
_cell.length_b   1.000
_cell.length_c   1.000
_cell.angle_alpha   90.00
_cell.angle_beta   90.00
_cell.angle_gamma   90.00
#
_symmetry.space_group_name_H-M   'P 1'
#
loop_
_entity.id
_entity.type
_entity.pdbx_description
1 polymer ?
#
loop_
_entity_poly.entity_id
_entity_poly.type
_entity_poly.pdbx_seq_one_letter_code
_entity_poly.pdbx_strand_id
1 'polypeptide(L)'
;MTNSSNLIDSLEVYVLSNPDEVKPHWVSHFIVPTANELLIKIKTKDGHSGFGLATSYTDIAPIIKPFSNGLQDLIIGEDPFCPEKIYEKIFKLTDTRTSSEKGWSREALIRISAALDIACWDLIGKASNIPLYKLFGGYRNKIPVYVTCAYYRDGKGEKELREEIKKLLNVGHQSFKVKVGGLSIKEDAKRLEIIRDEIGDQKGLMIDVNRAWDLKTAIEGVKEFERFNPTWIEEPVRWEDDRRTLKLLSK
;
A
#
# COMPACT_ATOMS: atom_id res chain seq x y z
N MET A 1 5.83 31.63 -18.88
CA MET A 1 4.45 32.08 -18.63
C MET A 1 3.63 30.82 -18.42
N THR A 2 3.11 30.60 -17.23
CA THR A 2 2.18 29.49 -16.98
C THR A 2 0.88 29.76 -17.75
N ASN A 3 0.53 28.85 -18.63
CA ASN A 3 -0.74 28.95 -19.36
C ASN A 3 -1.87 28.75 -18.36
N SER A 4 -2.70 29.77 -18.11
CA SER A 4 -3.77 29.72 -17.10
C SER A 4 -4.82 28.62 -17.34
N SER A 5 -4.83 28.00 -18.50
CA SER A 5 -5.72 26.90 -18.85
C SER A 5 -5.26 25.55 -18.24
N ASN A 6 -3.99 25.42 -17.88
CA ASN A 6 -3.41 24.17 -17.36
C ASN A 6 -3.52 24.05 -15.82
N LEU A 7 -4.04 25.09 -15.15
CA LEU A 7 -4.18 25.06 -13.70
C LEU A 7 -5.35 24.15 -13.27
N ILE A 8 -5.23 23.56 -12.09
CA ILE A 8 -6.30 22.76 -11.48
C ILE A 8 -7.54 23.64 -11.29
N ASP A 9 -8.63 23.26 -11.93
CA ASP A 9 -9.92 23.95 -11.89
C ASP A 9 -10.89 23.31 -10.91
N SER A 10 -10.83 21.97 -10.78
CA SER A 10 -11.67 21.22 -9.86
C SER A 10 -10.96 20.03 -9.25
N LEU A 11 -11.42 19.66 -8.06
CA LEU A 11 -11.01 18.48 -7.32
C LEU A 11 -12.26 17.78 -6.83
N GLU A 12 -12.38 16.50 -7.22
CA GLU A 12 -13.47 15.62 -6.82
C GLU A 12 -12.89 14.50 -5.94
N VAL A 13 -13.67 14.09 -4.93
CA VAL A 13 -13.27 13.06 -3.98
C VAL A 13 -14.35 11.98 -3.91
N TYR A 14 -13.97 10.74 -4.11
CA TYR A 14 -14.88 9.58 -4.07
C TYR A 14 -14.41 8.58 -3.04
N VAL A 15 -15.32 8.06 -2.24
CA VAL A 15 -15.03 6.95 -1.31
C VAL A 15 -15.41 5.64 -1.97
N LEU A 16 -14.44 4.77 -2.11
CA LEU A 16 -14.61 3.40 -2.57
C LEU A 16 -14.44 2.48 -1.37
N SER A 17 -15.44 1.68 -1.08
CA SER A 17 -15.42 0.73 0.03
C SER A 17 -15.57 -0.69 -0.49
N ASN A 18 -15.01 -1.65 0.24
CA ASN A 18 -15.30 -3.06 -0.04
C ASN A 18 -16.80 -3.34 0.13
N PRO A 19 -17.37 -4.23 -0.69
CA PRO A 19 -18.71 -4.75 -0.44
C PRO A 19 -18.83 -5.35 0.97
N ASP A 20 -19.98 -5.24 1.60
CA ASP A 20 -20.27 -5.76 2.95
C ASP A 20 -20.04 -7.27 3.10
N GLU A 21 -20.01 -8.01 1.99
CA GLU A 21 -19.74 -9.45 1.92
C GLU A 21 -18.26 -9.82 2.15
N VAL A 22 -17.35 -8.86 2.08
CA VAL A 22 -15.92 -9.11 2.30
C VAL A 22 -15.66 -9.28 3.79
N LYS A 23 -15.39 -10.51 4.20
CA LYS A 23 -15.11 -10.83 5.61
C LYS A 23 -13.82 -10.15 6.06
N PRO A 24 -13.80 -9.64 7.32
CA PRO A 24 -12.57 -9.15 7.93
C PRO A 24 -11.43 -10.18 7.83
N HIS A 25 -10.24 -9.69 7.63
CA HIS A 25 -9.03 -10.49 7.67
C HIS A 25 -8.00 -9.79 8.57
N TRP A 26 -6.97 -10.51 8.98
CA TRP A 26 -5.92 -9.90 9.78
C TRP A 26 -4.53 -10.32 9.32
N VAL A 27 -3.58 -9.52 9.72
CA VAL A 27 -2.15 -9.80 9.69
C VAL A 27 -1.70 -10.18 11.11
N SER A 28 -0.42 -10.15 11.38
CA SER A 28 0.12 -10.61 12.65
C SER A 28 -0.44 -9.93 13.90
N HIS A 29 -0.74 -8.63 13.86
CA HIS A 29 -1.08 -7.84 15.04
C HIS A 29 -2.22 -6.83 14.88
N PHE A 30 -2.85 -6.77 13.70
CA PHE A 30 -4.03 -5.94 13.52
C PHE A 30 -5.06 -6.56 12.57
N ILE A 31 -6.31 -6.23 12.81
CA ILE A 31 -7.44 -6.64 11.99
C ILE A 31 -7.65 -5.58 10.91
N VAL A 32 -7.89 -6.01 9.68
CA VAL A 32 -8.36 -5.18 8.58
C VAL A 32 -9.85 -5.45 8.42
N PRO A 33 -10.72 -4.66 9.06
CA PRO A 33 -12.17 -4.88 9.01
C PRO A 33 -12.72 -4.58 7.62
N THR A 34 -12.16 -3.54 6.98
CA THR A 34 -12.51 -3.11 5.64
C THR A 34 -11.31 -2.38 5.03
N ALA A 35 -11.22 -2.38 3.71
CA ALA A 35 -10.31 -1.49 2.99
C ALA A 35 -11.14 -0.39 2.32
N ASN A 36 -10.85 0.85 2.67
CA ASN A 36 -11.47 2.01 2.07
C ASN A 36 -10.43 2.76 1.24
N GLU A 37 -10.81 3.16 0.04
CA GLU A 37 -9.98 3.95 -0.85
C GLU A 37 -10.61 5.32 -1.05
N LEU A 38 -9.82 6.35 -0.91
CA LEU A 38 -10.19 7.69 -1.31
C LEU A 38 -9.63 7.93 -2.71
N LEU A 39 -10.50 7.91 -3.72
CA LEU A 39 -10.13 8.29 -5.07
C LEU A 39 -10.22 9.80 -5.20
N ILE A 40 -9.10 10.44 -5.52
CA ILE A 40 -9.02 11.86 -5.83
C ILE A 40 -8.93 12.02 -7.34
N LYS A 41 -9.75 12.90 -7.90
CA LYS A 41 -9.69 13.29 -9.30
C LYS A 41 -9.42 14.79 -9.35
N ILE A 42 -8.36 15.18 -10.01
CA ILE A 42 -8.08 16.59 -10.39
C ILE A 42 -8.41 16.80 -11.85
N LYS A 43 -8.86 18.00 -12.19
CA LYS A 43 -9.18 18.41 -13.56
C LYS A 43 -8.69 19.83 -13.81
N THR A 44 -8.12 20.06 -14.98
CA THR A 44 -7.69 21.37 -15.46
C THR A 44 -8.76 22.04 -16.33
N LYS A 45 -8.65 23.36 -16.50
CA LYS A 45 -9.58 24.14 -17.36
C LYS A 45 -9.58 23.69 -18.82
N ASP A 46 -8.44 23.21 -19.31
CA ASP A 46 -8.33 22.66 -20.68
C ASP A 46 -8.86 21.23 -20.82
N GLY A 47 -9.38 20.63 -19.74
CA GLY A 47 -10.09 19.37 -19.73
C GLY A 47 -9.25 18.13 -19.43
N HIS A 48 -7.94 18.26 -19.20
CA HIS A 48 -7.13 17.13 -18.71
C HIS A 48 -7.54 16.72 -17.30
N SER A 49 -7.45 15.43 -17.00
CA SER A 49 -7.75 14.92 -15.66
C SER A 49 -6.79 13.81 -15.25
N GLY A 50 -6.52 13.76 -13.93
CA GLY A 50 -5.71 12.71 -13.31
C GLY A 50 -6.35 12.16 -12.06
N PHE A 51 -6.03 10.92 -11.75
CA PHE A 51 -6.55 10.16 -10.62
C PHE A 51 -5.44 9.70 -9.69
N GLY A 52 -5.70 9.74 -8.38
CA GLY A 52 -4.83 9.17 -7.37
C GLY A 52 -5.62 8.56 -6.22
N LEU A 53 -5.00 7.63 -5.52
CA LEU A 53 -5.64 6.88 -4.43
C LEU A 53 -4.93 7.11 -3.11
N ALA A 54 -5.73 7.25 -2.04
CA ALA A 54 -5.27 7.18 -0.65
C ALA A 54 -6.02 6.07 0.07
N THR A 55 -5.30 5.03 0.47
CA THR A 55 -5.87 3.85 1.15
C THR A 55 -6.05 4.08 2.64
N SER A 56 -7.15 3.58 3.22
CA SER A 56 -7.32 3.41 4.67
C SER A 56 -7.76 2.00 4.99
N TYR A 57 -7.08 1.37 5.95
CA TYR A 57 -7.45 0.06 6.48
C TYR A 57 -8.40 0.14 7.70
N THR A 58 -8.87 1.34 8.00
CA THR A 58 -9.79 1.65 9.10
C THR A 58 -10.85 2.63 8.61
N ASP A 59 -11.39 3.46 9.51
CA ASP A 59 -12.31 4.53 9.14
C ASP A 59 -11.65 5.52 8.16
N ILE A 60 -12.37 5.85 7.09
CA ILE A 60 -11.92 6.80 6.05
C ILE A 60 -12.18 8.26 6.46
N ALA A 61 -13.03 8.52 7.44
CA ALA A 61 -13.42 9.86 7.84
C ALA A 61 -12.23 10.80 8.16
N PRO A 62 -11.14 10.35 8.82
CA PRO A 62 -9.99 11.21 9.05
C PRO A 62 -9.30 11.70 7.77
N ILE A 63 -9.37 10.92 6.68
CA ILE A 63 -8.79 11.30 5.37
C ILE A 63 -9.74 12.21 4.58
N ILE A 64 -11.04 12.06 4.74
CA ILE A 64 -12.05 12.92 4.08
C ILE A 64 -12.13 14.30 4.73
N LYS A 65 -12.02 14.36 6.06
CA LYS A 65 -12.20 15.59 6.84
C LYS A 65 -11.40 16.79 6.33
N PRO A 66 -10.14 16.70 5.92
CA PRO A 66 -9.41 17.81 5.35
C PRO A 66 -10.09 18.44 4.14
N PHE A 67 -10.66 17.65 3.23
CA PHE A 67 -11.33 18.17 2.03
C PHE A 67 -12.59 18.94 2.34
N SER A 68 -13.43 18.46 3.26
CA SER A 68 -14.61 19.19 3.71
C SER A 68 -14.29 20.42 4.56
N ASN A 69 -13.03 20.58 4.97
CA ASN A 69 -12.57 21.64 5.87
C ASN A 69 -11.50 22.57 5.24
N GLY A 70 -11.58 22.77 3.92
CA GLY A 70 -10.84 23.80 3.18
C GLY A 70 -9.48 23.36 2.62
N LEU A 71 -9.14 22.07 2.61
CA LEU A 71 -7.90 21.61 1.98
C LEU A 71 -7.93 21.83 0.46
N GLN A 72 -9.08 21.61 -0.17
CA GLN A 72 -9.24 21.79 -1.61
C GLN A 72 -8.89 23.19 -2.09
N ASP A 73 -9.17 24.23 -1.28
CA ASP A 73 -8.88 25.63 -1.62
C ASP A 73 -7.36 25.89 -1.76
N LEU A 74 -6.54 25.05 -1.16
CA LEU A 74 -5.09 25.11 -1.29
C LEU A 74 -4.57 24.46 -2.59
N ILE A 75 -5.39 23.67 -3.25
CA ILE A 75 -5.02 22.86 -4.42
C ILE A 75 -5.57 23.48 -5.71
N ILE A 76 -6.77 24.03 -5.65
CA ILE A 76 -7.37 24.76 -6.79
C ILE A 76 -6.47 25.93 -7.18
N GLY A 77 -6.22 26.06 -8.48
CA GLY A 77 -5.33 27.08 -9.04
C GLY A 77 -3.84 26.73 -9.05
N GLU A 78 -3.43 25.58 -8.48
CA GLU A 78 -2.05 25.09 -8.62
C GLU A 78 -1.82 24.45 -9.99
N ASP A 79 -0.56 24.44 -10.40
CA ASP A 79 -0.12 23.83 -11.66
C ASP A 79 0.17 22.34 -11.44
N PRO A 80 -0.62 21.39 -11.99
CA PRO A 80 -0.40 19.97 -11.83
C PRO A 80 0.89 19.46 -12.51
N PHE A 81 1.51 20.26 -13.40
CA PHE A 81 2.81 19.95 -13.98
C PHE A 81 3.98 20.24 -13.03
N CYS A 82 3.68 20.76 -11.84
CA CYS A 82 4.63 20.98 -10.75
C CYS A 82 4.26 20.14 -9.52
N PRO A 83 4.22 18.78 -9.61
CA PRO A 83 3.75 17.90 -8.54
C PRO A 83 4.51 18.10 -7.23
N GLU A 84 5.82 18.28 -7.27
CA GLU A 84 6.67 18.56 -6.10
C GLU A 84 6.21 19.81 -5.32
N LYS A 85 5.78 20.85 -6.02
CA LYS A 85 5.28 22.09 -5.38
C LYS A 85 3.97 21.81 -4.61
N ILE A 86 3.07 21.03 -5.18
CA ILE A 86 1.81 20.64 -4.55
C ILE A 86 2.08 19.72 -3.37
N TYR A 87 2.96 18.73 -3.54
CA TYR A 87 3.40 17.84 -2.48
C TYR A 87 3.95 18.63 -1.29
N GLU A 88 4.94 19.49 -1.49
CA GLU A 88 5.55 20.32 -0.46
C GLU A 88 4.52 21.22 0.25
N LYS A 89 3.58 21.79 -0.49
CA LYS A 89 2.53 22.65 0.07
C LYS A 89 1.66 21.88 1.07
N ILE A 90 1.27 20.64 0.75
CA ILE A 90 0.45 19.81 1.63
C ILE A 90 1.30 19.19 2.73
N PHE A 91 2.51 18.72 2.41
CA PHE A 91 3.41 18.11 3.39
C PHE A 91 3.79 19.07 4.52
N LYS A 92 4.03 20.35 4.22
CA LYS A 92 4.28 21.39 5.23
C LYS A 92 3.16 21.53 6.25
N LEU A 93 1.91 21.20 5.88
CA LEU A 93 0.79 21.23 6.81
C LEU A 93 0.88 20.15 7.90
N THR A 94 1.65 19.08 7.68
CA THR A 94 1.78 17.97 8.66
C THR A 94 2.33 18.41 10.01
N ASP A 95 2.93 19.59 10.08
CA ASP A 95 3.62 20.11 11.26
C ASP A 95 3.22 21.57 11.58
N THR A 96 1.97 21.94 11.28
CA THR A 96 1.48 23.29 11.52
C THR A 96 0.39 23.34 12.60
N ARG A 97 0.31 24.49 13.27
CA ARG A 97 -0.78 24.80 14.21
C ARG A 97 -2.14 24.75 13.53
N THR A 98 -2.23 25.24 12.30
CA THR A 98 -3.47 25.24 11.50
C THR A 98 -4.04 23.83 11.34
N SER A 99 -3.20 22.85 11.06
CA SER A 99 -3.64 21.45 10.93
C SER A 99 -4.14 20.88 12.25
N SER A 100 -3.46 21.21 13.35
CA SER A 100 -3.89 20.81 14.70
C SER A 100 -5.24 21.43 15.07
N GLU A 101 -5.44 22.72 14.80
CA GLU A 101 -6.70 23.43 15.05
C GLU A 101 -7.86 22.89 14.20
N LYS A 102 -7.59 22.50 12.97
CA LYS A 102 -8.58 21.87 12.07
C LYS A 102 -8.78 20.37 12.33
N GLY A 103 -7.98 19.78 13.20
CA GLY A 103 -7.99 18.35 13.51
C GLY A 103 -7.58 17.49 12.29
N TRP A 104 -6.67 17.98 11.47
CA TRP A 104 -6.06 17.24 10.37
C TRP A 104 -4.88 16.42 10.91
N SER A 105 -4.98 15.11 10.83
CA SER A 105 -3.88 14.27 11.29
C SER A 105 -2.72 14.27 10.29
N ARG A 106 -1.49 14.13 10.82
CA ARG A 106 -0.30 13.98 9.99
C ARG A 106 -0.43 12.82 9.00
N GLU A 107 -0.95 11.69 9.46
CA GLU A 107 -1.16 10.52 8.63
C GLU A 107 -2.11 10.78 7.46
N ALA A 108 -3.24 11.44 7.71
CA ALA A 108 -4.19 11.81 6.66
C ALA A 108 -3.54 12.72 5.62
N LEU A 109 -2.82 13.75 6.05
CA LEU A 109 -2.15 14.70 5.15
C LEU A 109 -1.08 14.01 4.28
N ILE A 110 -0.31 13.06 4.83
CA ILE A 110 0.69 12.29 4.06
C ILE A 110 -0.01 11.43 3.00
N ARG A 111 -1.09 10.73 3.35
CA ARG A 111 -1.87 9.92 2.40
C ARG A 111 -2.48 10.77 1.29
N ILE A 112 -3.01 11.93 1.63
CA ILE A 112 -3.57 12.90 0.67
C ILE A 112 -2.47 13.45 -0.25
N SER A 113 -1.31 13.82 0.31
CA SER A 113 -0.15 14.26 -0.48
C SER A 113 0.23 13.24 -1.54
N ALA A 114 0.34 11.96 -1.14
CA ALA A 114 0.68 10.87 -2.06
C ALA A 114 -0.39 10.70 -3.16
N ALA A 115 -1.68 10.75 -2.80
CA ALA A 115 -2.76 10.64 -3.78
C ALA A 115 -2.77 11.83 -4.76
N LEU A 116 -2.52 13.05 -4.30
CA LEU A 116 -2.42 14.23 -5.17
C LEU A 116 -1.21 14.15 -6.10
N ASP A 117 -0.07 13.69 -5.60
CA ASP A 117 1.12 13.48 -6.40
C ASP A 117 0.85 12.47 -7.54
N ILE A 118 0.25 11.32 -7.20
CA ILE A 118 -0.16 10.31 -8.19
C ILE A 118 -1.15 10.91 -9.20
N ALA A 119 -2.13 11.70 -8.76
CA ALA A 119 -3.09 12.35 -9.65
C ALA A 119 -2.42 13.34 -10.61
N CYS A 120 -1.44 14.10 -10.15
CA CYS A 120 -0.66 15.00 -11.00
C CYS A 120 0.14 14.22 -12.05
N TRP A 121 0.85 13.15 -11.66
CA TRP A 121 1.59 12.33 -12.60
C TRP A 121 0.69 11.62 -13.61
N ASP A 122 -0.48 11.10 -13.19
CA ASP A 122 -1.46 10.52 -14.11
C ASP A 122 -1.95 11.55 -15.13
N LEU A 123 -2.21 12.79 -14.69
CA LEU A 123 -2.57 13.90 -15.59
C LEU A 123 -1.44 14.23 -16.56
N ILE A 124 -0.20 14.35 -16.08
CA ILE A 124 0.98 14.65 -16.91
C ILE A 124 1.14 13.59 -18.00
N GLY A 125 1.03 12.31 -17.65
CA GLY A 125 1.11 11.22 -18.61
C GLY A 125 0.05 11.30 -19.70
N LYS A 126 -1.21 11.59 -19.33
CA LYS A 126 -2.35 11.74 -20.23
C LYS A 126 -2.21 12.98 -21.12
N ALA A 127 -1.88 14.13 -20.53
CA ALA A 127 -1.70 15.38 -21.26
C ALA A 127 -0.54 15.31 -22.27
N SER A 128 0.53 14.60 -21.89
CA SER A 128 1.68 14.37 -22.78
C SER A 128 1.47 13.25 -23.80
N ASN A 129 0.39 12.47 -23.66
CA ASN A 129 0.14 11.24 -24.42
C ASN A 129 1.33 10.25 -24.37
N ILE A 130 1.99 10.19 -23.22
CA ILE A 130 3.15 9.32 -22.97
C ILE A 130 2.89 8.48 -21.72
N PRO A 131 3.00 7.14 -21.77
CA PRO A 131 2.93 6.30 -20.57
C PRO A 131 3.98 6.70 -19.56
N LEU A 132 3.62 6.74 -18.26
CA LEU A 132 4.50 7.19 -17.18
C LEU A 132 5.82 6.43 -17.12
N TYR A 133 5.83 5.13 -17.39
CA TYR A 133 7.08 4.37 -17.41
C TYR A 133 8.09 4.90 -18.42
N LYS A 134 7.64 5.50 -19.53
CA LYS A 134 8.51 6.14 -20.51
C LYS A 134 8.97 7.51 -20.04
N LEU A 135 8.08 8.29 -19.40
CA LEU A 135 8.45 9.58 -18.77
C LEU A 135 9.54 9.38 -17.70
N PHE A 136 9.47 8.27 -16.96
CA PHE A 136 10.47 7.91 -15.94
C PHE A 136 11.70 7.18 -16.48
N GLY A 137 11.95 7.22 -17.81
CA GLY A 137 13.18 6.70 -18.41
C GLY A 137 13.02 5.40 -19.20
N GLY A 138 11.90 4.68 -19.09
CA GLY A 138 11.53 3.59 -19.99
C GLY A 138 12.43 2.35 -20.01
N TYR A 139 13.20 2.10 -18.94
CA TYR A 139 14.13 0.95 -18.89
C TYR A 139 13.43 -0.40 -19.08
N ARG A 140 12.23 -0.57 -18.52
CA ARG A 140 11.43 -1.80 -18.62
C ARG A 140 9.98 -1.48 -18.96
N ASN A 141 9.36 -2.30 -19.80
CA ASN A 141 7.93 -2.26 -20.10
C ASN A 141 7.15 -3.42 -19.45
N LYS A 142 7.84 -4.34 -18.77
CA LYS A 142 7.29 -5.44 -17.96
C LYS A 142 8.06 -5.54 -16.66
N ILE A 143 7.34 -5.70 -15.56
CA ILE A 143 7.89 -5.82 -14.22
C ILE A 143 7.41 -7.15 -13.63
N PRO A 144 8.31 -7.97 -13.03
CA PRO A 144 7.90 -9.12 -12.22
C PRO A 144 7.02 -8.66 -11.05
N VAL A 145 5.94 -9.37 -10.81
CA VAL A 145 5.02 -9.08 -9.71
C VAL A 145 4.81 -10.30 -8.83
N TYR A 146 4.46 -10.07 -7.58
CA TYR A 146 3.96 -11.09 -6.68
C TYR A 146 2.54 -10.74 -6.23
N VAL A 147 1.77 -11.75 -5.84
CA VAL A 147 0.48 -11.56 -5.19
C VAL A 147 0.64 -11.67 -3.68
N THR A 148 0.08 -10.72 -2.93
CA THR A 148 -0.02 -10.83 -1.47
C THR A 148 -1.26 -11.66 -1.14
N CYS A 149 -1.07 -12.71 -0.35
CA CYS A 149 -2.10 -13.70 -0.06
C CYS A 149 -1.93 -14.33 1.33
N ALA A 150 -2.70 -15.36 1.60
CA ALA A 150 -2.63 -16.13 2.83
C ALA A 150 -2.82 -15.27 4.10
N TYR A 151 -3.66 -14.22 4.02
CA TYR A 151 -4.10 -13.49 5.22
C TYR A 151 -4.82 -14.44 6.18
N TYR A 152 -4.72 -14.15 7.46
CA TYR A 152 -5.52 -14.85 8.46
C TYR A 152 -6.99 -14.42 8.36
N ARG A 153 -7.87 -15.35 8.64
CA ARG A 153 -9.33 -15.12 8.64
C ARG A 153 -10.01 -16.23 9.43
N ASP A 154 -11.08 -15.90 10.14
CA ASP A 154 -11.87 -16.87 10.86
C ASP A 154 -12.43 -17.96 9.94
N GLY A 155 -12.28 -19.19 10.34
CA GLY A 155 -12.70 -20.38 9.58
C GLY A 155 -11.81 -20.72 8.38
N LYS A 156 -10.66 -20.05 8.21
CA LYS A 156 -9.68 -20.38 7.16
C LYS A 156 -8.68 -21.41 7.68
N GLY A 157 -8.97 -22.67 7.47
CA GLY A 157 -8.09 -23.77 7.76
C GLY A 157 -7.18 -24.16 6.59
N GLU A 158 -6.62 -25.37 6.65
CA GLU A 158 -5.74 -25.91 5.62
C GLU A 158 -6.41 -26.01 4.25
N LYS A 159 -7.66 -26.49 4.21
CA LYS A 159 -8.43 -26.64 2.97
C LYS A 159 -8.63 -25.31 2.25
N GLU A 160 -9.09 -24.31 2.97
CA GLU A 160 -9.34 -22.96 2.43
C GLU A 160 -8.04 -22.30 1.97
N LEU A 161 -6.93 -22.53 2.69
CA LEU A 161 -5.62 -22.04 2.30
C LEU A 161 -5.15 -22.69 0.99
N ARG A 162 -5.26 -24.00 0.84
CA ARG A 162 -4.94 -24.72 -0.41
C ARG A 162 -5.80 -24.23 -1.57
N GLU A 163 -7.10 -24.06 -1.37
CA GLU A 163 -8.02 -23.57 -2.40
C GLU A 163 -7.66 -22.14 -2.85
N GLU A 164 -7.29 -21.26 -1.91
CA GLU A 164 -6.81 -19.91 -2.25
C GLU A 164 -5.57 -19.95 -3.12
N ILE A 165 -4.56 -20.71 -2.73
CA ILE A 165 -3.31 -20.82 -3.49
C ILE A 165 -3.56 -21.41 -4.88
N LYS A 166 -4.38 -22.46 -5.00
CA LYS A 166 -4.77 -23.04 -6.30
C LYS A 166 -5.45 -22.03 -7.21
N LYS A 167 -6.37 -21.21 -6.68
CA LYS A 167 -7.01 -20.14 -7.47
C LYS A 167 -5.99 -19.15 -8.01
N LEU A 168 -5.03 -18.73 -7.18
CA LEU A 168 -3.99 -17.81 -7.59
C LEU A 168 -3.03 -18.41 -8.64
N LEU A 169 -2.71 -19.71 -8.50
CA LEU A 169 -1.94 -20.45 -9.50
C LEU A 169 -2.67 -20.52 -10.84
N ASN A 170 -3.98 -20.78 -10.84
CA ASN A 170 -4.80 -20.84 -12.04
C ASN A 170 -4.90 -19.48 -12.77
N VAL A 171 -4.80 -18.38 -12.05
CA VAL A 171 -4.68 -17.03 -12.63
C VAL A 171 -3.30 -16.79 -13.28
N GLY A 172 -2.30 -17.62 -12.94
CA GLY A 172 -0.97 -17.55 -13.54
C GLY A 172 0.10 -16.88 -12.68
N HIS A 173 -0.17 -16.59 -11.41
CA HIS A 173 0.83 -16.00 -10.51
C HIS A 173 2.04 -16.93 -10.33
N GLN A 174 3.25 -16.33 -10.33
CA GLN A 174 4.53 -17.03 -10.20
C GLN A 174 5.25 -16.73 -8.89
N SER A 175 4.77 -15.74 -8.13
CA SER A 175 5.37 -15.32 -6.87
C SER A 175 4.31 -14.92 -5.87
N PHE A 176 4.49 -15.32 -4.60
CA PHE A 176 3.49 -15.26 -3.55
C PHE A 176 4.11 -14.64 -2.30
N LYS A 177 3.54 -13.51 -1.82
CA LYS A 177 3.90 -12.94 -0.52
C LYS A 177 2.84 -13.32 0.50
N VAL A 178 3.23 -14.02 1.56
CA VAL A 178 2.34 -14.62 2.55
C VAL A 178 2.51 -14.01 3.92
N LYS A 179 1.43 -13.92 4.68
CA LYS A 179 1.43 -13.36 6.03
C LYS A 179 1.75 -14.43 7.06
N VAL A 180 2.70 -14.10 7.97
CA VAL A 180 3.09 -14.90 9.12
C VAL A 180 3.19 -14.02 10.38
N GLY A 181 3.45 -14.63 11.54
CA GLY A 181 3.59 -13.91 12.81
C GLY A 181 2.27 -13.65 13.55
N GLY A 182 1.14 -14.07 13.00
CA GLY A 182 -0.16 -14.01 13.67
C GLY A 182 -0.49 -15.26 14.47
N LEU A 183 0.29 -16.34 14.28
CA LEU A 183 0.21 -17.61 15.01
C LEU A 183 1.59 -17.93 15.61
N SER A 184 1.71 -19.07 16.28
CA SER A 184 3.03 -19.55 16.70
C SER A 184 3.91 -19.89 15.48
N ILE A 185 5.24 -19.82 15.64
CA ILE A 185 6.19 -20.17 14.57
C ILE A 185 5.88 -21.57 13.99
N LYS A 186 5.52 -22.54 14.83
CA LYS A 186 5.19 -23.89 14.39
C LYS A 186 3.91 -23.96 13.54
N GLU A 187 2.89 -23.20 13.90
CA GLU A 187 1.63 -23.14 13.15
C GLU A 187 1.83 -22.41 11.81
N ASP A 188 2.57 -21.30 11.82
CA ASP A 188 2.91 -20.61 10.59
C ASP A 188 3.83 -21.44 9.69
N ALA A 189 4.75 -22.24 10.26
CA ALA A 189 5.55 -23.22 9.50
C ALA A 189 4.67 -24.25 8.77
N LYS A 190 3.61 -24.77 9.43
CA LYS A 190 2.65 -25.67 8.76
C LYS A 190 1.92 -24.97 7.61
N ARG A 191 1.55 -23.71 7.78
CA ARG A 191 0.93 -22.92 6.70
C ARG A 191 1.90 -22.73 5.54
N LEU A 192 3.16 -22.43 5.81
CA LEU A 192 4.20 -22.31 4.78
C LEU A 192 4.47 -23.63 4.06
N GLU A 193 4.44 -24.75 4.77
CA GLU A 193 4.54 -26.09 4.17
C GLU A 193 3.40 -26.37 3.18
N ILE A 194 2.15 -26.10 3.59
CA ILE A 194 0.97 -26.20 2.72
C ILE A 194 1.13 -25.33 1.45
N ILE A 195 1.59 -24.10 1.63
CA ILE A 195 1.77 -23.17 0.50
C ILE A 195 2.89 -23.68 -0.42
N ARG A 196 4.03 -24.10 0.13
CA ARG A 196 5.16 -24.62 -0.63
C ARG A 196 4.79 -25.91 -1.40
N ASP A 197 4.02 -26.80 -0.78
CA ASP A 197 3.47 -27.99 -1.46
C ASP A 197 2.66 -27.62 -2.71
N GLU A 198 1.84 -26.58 -2.62
CA GLU A 198 0.98 -26.17 -3.75
C GLU A 198 1.75 -25.40 -4.83
N ILE A 199 2.66 -24.49 -4.45
CA ILE A 199 3.38 -23.67 -5.43
C ILE A 199 4.62 -24.37 -6.03
N GLY A 200 5.14 -25.40 -5.35
CA GLY A 200 6.40 -26.07 -5.73
C GLY A 200 7.64 -25.20 -5.47
N ASP A 201 8.83 -25.75 -5.67
CA ASP A 201 10.11 -25.11 -5.31
C ASP A 201 10.53 -23.98 -6.26
N GLN A 202 10.00 -23.95 -7.47
CA GLN A 202 10.43 -23.02 -8.52
C GLN A 202 9.74 -21.64 -8.44
N LYS A 203 8.63 -21.52 -7.70
CA LYS A 203 7.91 -20.26 -7.59
C LYS A 203 8.40 -19.44 -6.40
N GLY A 204 8.39 -18.11 -6.58
CA GLY A 204 8.81 -17.18 -5.54
C GLY A 204 7.90 -17.25 -4.31
N LEU A 205 8.49 -17.40 -3.13
CA LEU A 205 7.82 -17.28 -1.85
C LEU A 205 8.47 -16.15 -1.07
N MET A 206 7.67 -15.20 -0.63
CA MET A 206 8.06 -14.11 0.24
C MET A 206 7.23 -14.16 1.51
N ILE A 207 7.83 -13.82 2.62
CA ILE A 207 7.22 -13.90 3.95
C ILE A 207 7.14 -12.51 4.55
N ASP A 208 5.97 -12.13 5.03
CA ASP A 208 5.74 -10.83 5.65
C ASP A 208 5.21 -11.01 7.08
N VAL A 209 6.02 -10.61 8.04
CA VAL A 209 5.75 -10.73 9.48
C VAL A 209 4.96 -9.52 10.02
N ASN A 210 4.95 -8.42 9.30
CA ASN A 210 4.31 -7.17 9.71
C ASN A 210 4.73 -6.71 11.13
N ARG A 211 6.01 -6.78 11.47
CA ARG A 211 6.59 -6.24 12.72
C ARG A 211 6.13 -6.93 14.00
N ALA A 212 5.72 -8.21 13.91
CA ALA A 212 5.14 -8.91 15.05
C ALA A 212 6.18 -9.38 16.07
N TRP A 213 7.43 -9.64 15.64
CA TRP A 213 8.41 -10.33 16.47
C TRP A 213 9.35 -9.39 17.21
N ASP A 214 9.84 -9.85 18.34
CA ASP A 214 11.07 -9.35 18.94
C ASP A 214 12.30 -10.05 18.28
N LEU A 215 13.51 -9.62 18.64
CA LEU A 215 14.74 -10.17 18.05
C LEU A 215 14.86 -11.69 18.29
N LYS A 216 14.52 -12.18 19.48
CA LYS A 216 14.62 -13.61 19.81
C LYS A 216 13.69 -14.43 18.93
N THR A 217 12.44 -14.06 18.89
CA THR A 217 11.41 -14.71 18.05
C THR A 217 11.75 -14.61 16.58
N ALA A 218 12.31 -13.48 16.13
CA ALA A 218 12.75 -13.30 14.75
C ALA A 218 13.87 -14.28 14.36
N ILE A 219 14.87 -14.48 15.24
CA ILE A 219 15.94 -15.47 15.02
C ILE A 219 15.36 -16.89 14.92
N GLU A 220 14.44 -17.25 15.83
CA GLU A 220 13.79 -18.56 15.82
C GLU A 220 12.95 -18.76 14.54
N GLY A 221 12.16 -17.73 14.15
CA GLY A 221 11.32 -17.76 12.96
C GLY A 221 12.11 -17.83 11.66
N VAL A 222 13.18 -17.03 11.53
CA VAL A 222 14.06 -17.06 10.35
C VAL A 222 14.66 -18.47 10.17
N LYS A 223 15.22 -19.07 11.23
CA LYS A 223 15.78 -20.44 11.19
C LYS A 223 14.75 -21.48 10.80
N GLU A 224 13.53 -21.40 11.33
CA GLU A 224 12.47 -22.37 11.01
C GLU A 224 11.97 -22.21 9.57
N PHE A 225 11.88 -20.96 9.08
CA PHE A 225 11.31 -20.69 7.76
C PHE A 225 12.33 -20.78 6.62
N GLU A 226 13.63 -20.78 6.91
CA GLU A 226 14.70 -20.93 5.92
C GLU A 226 14.51 -22.19 5.06
N ARG A 227 14.03 -23.30 5.64
CA ARG A 227 13.75 -24.56 4.93
C ARG A 227 12.73 -24.45 3.81
N PHE A 228 11.90 -23.39 3.80
CA PHE A 228 10.95 -23.11 2.73
C PHE A 228 11.55 -22.25 1.61
N ASN A 229 12.83 -21.92 1.67
CA ASN A 229 13.57 -21.13 0.69
C ASN A 229 12.83 -19.83 0.31
N PRO A 230 12.54 -18.92 1.28
CA PRO A 230 11.91 -17.64 0.97
C PRO A 230 12.89 -16.71 0.26
N THR A 231 12.37 -15.92 -0.69
CA THR A 231 13.13 -14.89 -1.39
C THR A 231 13.56 -13.76 -0.44
N TRP A 232 12.66 -13.41 0.51
CA TRP A 232 12.95 -12.52 1.63
C TRP A 232 11.95 -12.73 2.77
N ILE A 233 12.31 -12.20 3.94
CA ILE A 233 11.41 -12.03 5.10
C ILE A 233 11.26 -10.54 5.33
N GLU A 234 10.03 -10.04 5.25
CA GLU A 234 9.66 -8.62 5.33
C GLU A 234 9.23 -8.26 6.75
N GLU A 235 9.69 -7.11 7.22
CA GLU A 235 9.33 -6.52 8.52
C GLU A 235 9.31 -7.52 9.70
N PRO A 236 10.40 -8.29 9.95
CA PRO A 236 10.38 -9.30 11.01
C PRO A 236 10.20 -8.69 12.40
N VAL A 237 10.68 -7.47 12.62
CA VAL A 237 10.70 -6.80 13.92
C VAL A 237 10.11 -5.40 13.87
N ARG A 238 9.86 -4.81 15.03
CA ARG A 238 9.33 -3.45 15.18
C ARG A 238 10.28 -2.40 14.60
N TRP A 239 9.74 -1.29 14.13
CA TRP A 239 10.50 -0.19 13.50
C TRP A 239 11.54 0.44 14.42
N GLU A 240 11.25 0.50 15.72
CA GLU A 240 12.14 1.09 16.73
C GLU A 240 13.47 0.33 16.81
N ASP A 241 13.44 -0.97 16.50
CA ASP A 241 14.60 -1.87 16.62
C ASP A 241 15.13 -2.34 15.23
N ASP A 242 14.58 -1.85 14.13
CA ASP A 242 14.79 -2.45 12.81
C ASP A 242 16.25 -2.45 12.37
N ARG A 243 16.96 -1.32 12.42
CA ARG A 243 18.33 -1.19 11.90
C ARG A 243 19.31 -2.13 12.58
N ARG A 244 19.28 -2.18 13.92
CA ARG A 244 20.18 -3.01 14.70
C ARG A 244 19.84 -4.49 14.52
N THR A 245 18.57 -4.80 14.55
CA THR A 245 18.05 -6.16 14.51
C THR A 245 18.21 -6.77 13.12
N LEU A 246 17.89 -6.07 12.05
CA LEU A 246 18.09 -6.53 10.68
C LEU A 246 19.56 -6.82 10.38
N LYS A 247 20.49 -6.01 10.91
CA LYS A 247 21.93 -6.29 10.82
C LYS A 247 22.35 -7.59 11.53
N LEU A 248 21.63 -7.99 12.59
CA LEU A 248 21.90 -9.25 13.29
C LEU A 248 21.28 -10.44 12.57
N LEU A 249 20.10 -10.27 12.00
CA LEU A 249 19.39 -11.31 11.25
C LEU A 249 20.01 -11.60 9.87
N SER A 250 20.78 -10.67 9.29
CA SER A 250 21.44 -10.83 7.99
C SER A 250 22.80 -11.53 8.06
N LYS A 251 23.24 -12.00 9.23
CA LYS A 251 24.47 -12.76 9.47
C LYS A 251 24.19 -14.25 9.59
#